data_dc1311511ed5f08f4a65e1ef7b7d1592
#
_entry.id   dc1311511ed5f08f4a65e1ef7b7d1592
#
_cell.length_a   1.000
_cell.length_b   1.000
_cell.length_c   1.000
_cell.angle_alpha   90.00
_cell.angle_beta   90.00
_cell.angle_gamma   90.00
#
_symmetry.space_group_name_H-M   'P 1'
#
loop_
_entity.id
_entity.type
_entity.pdbx_description
1 polymer ?
#
loop_
_entity_poly.entity_id
_entity_poly.type
_entity_poly.pdbx_seq_one_letter_code
_entity_poly.pdbx_strand_id
1 'polypeptide(L)'
;MKRRQVLAASGIGAVAAVAGLPLARAATGTRLKAVVAGAHPDDPESIAGGTMARLADEGHEVVALYLTRGEAGISGKTHAEAAAIRTAESIAACAILKARPRFAAQVDGATEVSAERYGDLRALLDEERPDLVITHWPIDTHRDHRALSLLVYDAWLASGKRYALFYTEAMTGAQTQEFAPTHYVDISAVEPRKRQACFAHASQDPGEFYAHHERMHGFRGLEAGCALAEAFARHPQGTAGRGIP
;
A
#
# COMPACT_ATOMS: atom_id res chain seq x y z
N MET A 1 40.59 -6.72 -59.92
CA MET A 1 40.02 -6.95 -58.57
C MET A 1 40.88 -6.21 -57.54
N LYS A 2 40.46 -5.07 -57.04
CA LYS A 2 41.18 -4.21 -56.06
C LYS A 2 40.63 -4.48 -54.66
N ARG A 3 41.47 -5.05 -53.77
CA ARG A 3 41.16 -5.18 -52.33
C ARG A 3 41.24 -3.80 -51.67
N ARG A 4 40.12 -3.37 -51.04
CA ARG A 4 40.12 -2.20 -50.15
C ARG A 4 40.56 -2.64 -48.75
N GLN A 5 41.65 -2.05 -48.27
CA GLN A 5 42.07 -2.12 -46.88
C GLN A 5 41.16 -1.22 -46.03
N VAL A 6 40.63 -1.79 -44.94
CA VAL A 6 39.90 -1.04 -43.93
C VAL A 6 40.88 -0.75 -42.79
N LEU A 7 41.15 0.52 -42.58
CA LEU A 7 41.92 1.02 -41.44
C LEU A 7 41.09 0.90 -40.16
N ALA A 8 41.61 0.18 -39.17
CA ALA A 8 41.07 0.15 -37.82
C ALA A 8 41.58 1.38 -37.05
N ALA A 9 40.69 2.26 -36.68
CA ALA A 9 40.99 3.34 -35.74
C ALA A 9 40.71 2.87 -34.30
N SER A 10 41.77 2.72 -33.54
CA SER A 10 41.71 2.41 -32.09
C SER A 10 41.37 3.70 -31.35
N GLY A 11 40.09 3.86 -30.98
CA GLY A 11 39.63 4.91 -30.07
C GLY A 11 39.71 4.41 -28.63
N ILE A 12 40.65 4.94 -27.85
CA ILE A 12 40.66 4.78 -26.37
C ILE A 12 39.55 5.67 -25.82
N GLY A 13 38.40 5.07 -25.52
CA GLY A 13 37.29 5.73 -24.82
C GLY A 13 37.63 5.86 -23.34
N ALA A 14 37.82 7.07 -22.87
CA ALA A 14 37.91 7.36 -21.45
C ALA A 14 36.54 7.02 -20.77
N VAL A 15 36.56 6.06 -19.87
CA VAL A 15 35.43 5.78 -18.98
C VAL A 15 35.37 6.94 -17.97
N ALA A 16 34.48 7.89 -18.19
CA ALA A 16 34.15 8.88 -17.20
C ALA A 16 33.40 8.17 -16.04
N ALA A 17 34.05 8.10 -14.90
CA ALA A 17 33.38 7.69 -13.66
C ALA A 17 32.23 8.67 -13.39
N VAL A 18 31.01 8.24 -13.53
CA VAL A 18 29.83 8.97 -13.07
C VAL A 18 29.91 8.95 -11.55
N ALA A 19 30.47 10.05 -11.00
CA ALA A 19 30.37 10.30 -9.56
C ALA A 19 28.90 10.30 -9.20
N GLY A 20 28.50 9.41 -8.28
CA GLY A 20 27.13 9.31 -7.82
C GLY A 20 26.67 10.69 -7.34
N LEU A 21 25.63 11.21 -7.95
CA LEU A 21 24.93 12.38 -7.46
C LEU A 21 24.45 12.04 -6.04
N PRO A 22 24.72 12.91 -5.04
CA PRO A 22 24.16 12.69 -3.71
C PRO A 22 22.65 12.65 -3.87
N LEU A 23 22.03 11.60 -3.33
CA LEU A 23 20.58 11.53 -3.15
C LEU A 23 20.12 12.88 -2.63
N ALA A 24 19.28 13.56 -3.41
CA ALA A 24 18.73 14.83 -3.03
C ALA A 24 18.07 14.63 -1.66
N ARG A 25 18.68 15.22 -0.64
CA ARG A 25 18.12 15.30 0.70
C ARG A 25 16.74 15.91 0.56
N ALA A 26 15.72 15.15 0.97
CA ALA A 26 14.34 15.61 0.93
C ALA A 26 14.27 17.06 1.40
N ALA A 27 13.67 17.91 0.58
CA ALA A 27 13.32 19.26 0.98
C ALA A 27 12.60 19.16 2.33
N THR A 28 12.79 20.13 3.21
CA THR A 28 12.10 20.31 4.49
C THR A 28 10.59 20.44 4.23
N GLY A 29 9.98 19.36 3.80
CA GLY A 29 8.57 19.23 3.49
C GLY A 29 7.75 19.09 4.75
N THR A 30 6.59 19.69 4.78
CA THR A 30 5.59 19.54 5.82
C THR A 30 5.35 18.05 6.09
N ARG A 31 5.40 17.64 7.37
CA ARG A 31 5.07 16.27 7.80
C ARG A 31 3.67 15.91 7.30
N LEU A 32 3.55 14.85 6.51
CA LEU A 32 2.28 14.36 5.99
C LEU A 32 1.67 13.34 6.93
N LYS A 33 0.35 13.17 6.83
CA LYS A 33 -0.37 12.04 7.41
C LYS A 33 -0.95 11.17 6.30
N ALA A 34 -0.51 9.92 6.25
CA ALA A 34 -1.02 8.89 5.35
C ALA A 34 -1.94 7.92 6.10
N VAL A 35 -3.10 7.65 5.54
CA VAL A 35 -3.99 6.57 6.00
C VAL A 35 -3.97 5.47 4.94
N VAL A 36 -3.61 4.26 5.36
CA VAL A 36 -3.73 3.05 4.53
C VAL A 36 -4.90 2.25 5.06
N ALA A 37 -5.97 2.19 4.28
CA ALA A 37 -7.23 1.56 4.64
C ALA A 37 -7.36 0.19 3.99
N GLY A 38 -7.36 -0.86 4.80
CA GLY A 38 -7.63 -2.25 4.44
C GLY A 38 -8.93 -2.74 5.05
N ALA A 39 -9.55 -3.75 4.46
CA ALA A 39 -10.78 -4.34 4.97
C ALA A 39 -10.52 -5.18 6.22
N HIS A 40 -9.40 -5.92 6.24
CA HIS A 40 -9.05 -6.86 7.30
C HIS A 40 -7.68 -6.55 7.91
N PRO A 41 -7.41 -7.05 9.13
CA PRO A 41 -6.06 -7.17 9.66
C PRO A 41 -5.19 -7.99 8.69
N ASP A 42 -4.09 -7.44 8.23
CA ASP A 42 -3.13 -7.86 7.20
C ASP A 42 -3.19 -7.09 5.87
N ASP A 43 -4.34 -6.57 5.48
CA ASP A 43 -4.47 -5.83 4.22
C ASP A 43 -3.53 -4.62 4.12
N PRO A 44 -3.51 -3.65 5.05
CA PRO A 44 -2.63 -2.49 4.95
C PRO A 44 -1.16 -2.87 4.79
N GLU A 45 -0.73 -3.91 5.50
CA GLU A 45 0.64 -4.42 5.47
C GLU A 45 0.97 -5.08 4.14
N SER A 46 0.03 -5.87 3.60
CA SER A 46 0.24 -6.62 2.36
C SER A 46 0.16 -5.73 1.12
N ILE A 47 -0.79 -4.78 1.09
CA ILE A 47 -1.02 -3.92 -0.09
C ILE A 47 -0.09 -2.71 -0.17
N ALA A 48 0.39 -2.18 0.98
CA ALA A 48 1.19 -0.95 1.02
C ALA A 48 2.23 -0.89 2.15
N GLY A 49 2.60 -2.02 2.75
CA GLY A 49 3.51 -2.05 3.91
C GLY A 49 4.91 -1.48 3.62
N GLY A 50 5.41 -1.64 2.41
CA GLY A 50 6.67 -1.03 1.98
C GLY A 50 6.57 0.49 1.88
N THR A 51 5.50 1.00 1.30
CA THR A 51 5.19 2.44 1.25
C THR A 51 5.00 3.02 2.66
N MET A 52 4.27 2.31 3.54
CA MET A 52 4.12 2.70 4.95
C MET A 52 5.48 2.82 5.64
N ALA A 53 6.35 1.83 5.44
CA ALA A 53 7.69 1.82 6.01
C ALA A 53 8.54 3.00 5.54
N ARG A 54 8.51 3.32 4.26
CA ARG A 54 9.23 4.48 3.69
C ARG A 54 8.70 5.80 4.22
N LEU A 55 7.38 6.00 4.19
CA LEU A 55 6.75 7.20 4.73
C LEU A 55 7.11 7.42 6.21
N ALA A 56 7.09 6.37 7.02
CA ALA A 56 7.47 6.46 8.42
C ALA A 56 8.96 6.80 8.62
N ASP A 57 9.86 6.26 7.78
CA ASP A 57 11.30 6.57 7.82
C ASP A 57 11.59 8.02 7.37
N GLU A 58 10.77 8.59 6.51
CA GLU A 58 10.83 9.98 6.11
C GLU A 58 10.21 10.94 7.15
N GLY A 59 9.69 10.39 8.27
CA GLY A 59 9.16 11.17 9.39
C GLY A 59 7.67 11.53 9.25
N HIS A 60 6.97 10.95 8.28
CA HIS A 60 5.53 11.12 8.10
C HIS A 60 4.74 10.32 9.14
N GLU A 61 3.51 10.73 9.41
CA GLU A 61 2.58 9.97 10.25
C GLU A 61 1.84 8.94 9.37
N VAL A 62 1.86 7.67 9.81
CA VAL A 62 1.21 6.58 9.08
C VAL A 62 0.16 5.93 9.98
N VAL A 63 -1.05 5.78 9.45
CA VAL A 63 -2.17 5.12 10.11
C VAL A 63 -2.60 3.93 9.26
N ALA A 64 -2.62 2.74 9.85
CA ALA A 64 -3.25 1.57 9.28
C ALA A 64 -4.70 1.51 9.77
N LEU A 65 -5.65 1.73 8.88
CA LEU A 65 -7.09 1.67 9.17
C LEU A 65 -7.64 0.32 8.70
N TYR A 66 -8.26 -0.40 9.60
CA TYR A 66 -8.91 -1.69 9.34
C TYR A 66 -10.42 -1.52 9.45
N LEU A 67 -11.17 -1.90 8.40
CA LEU A 67 -12.63 -1.82 8.37
C LEU A 67 -13.25 -2.75 9.42
N THR A 68 -12.68 -3.96 9.54
CA THR A 68 -13.11 -5.01 10.46
C THR A 68 -11.96 -5.40 11.41
N ARG A 69 -12.23 -6.31 12.32
CA ARG A 69 -11.20 -6.94 13.16
C ARG A 69 -10.87 -8.36 12.71
N GLY A 70 -11.37 -8.79 11.54
CA GLY A 70 -11.15 -10.13 11.03
C GLY A 70 -11.89 -11.20 11.81
N GLU A 71 -13.11 -10.91 12.23
CA GLU A 71 -13.94 -11.75 13.12
C GLU A 71 -14.20 -13.15 12.54
N ALA A 72 -14.32 -13.25 11.22
CA ALA A 72 -14.57 -14.52 10.51
C ALA A 72 -13.29 -15.22 10.02
N GLY A 73 -12.12 -14.61 10.21
CA GLY A 73 -10.87 -15.01 9.56
C GLY A 73 -10.12 -16.17 10.22
N ILE A 74 -10.61 -16.79 11.31
CA ILE A 74 -9.93 -17.93 11.95
C ILE A 74 -10.91 -19.09 12.14
N SER A 75 -10.69 -20.16 11.39
CA SER A 75 -11.55 -21.36 11.46
C SER A 75 -11.55 -21.96 12.88
N GLY A 76 -12.73 -22.32 13.36
CA GLY A 76 -12.90 -22.95 14.68
C GLY A 76 -12.83 -21.98 15.88
N LYS A 77 -12.69 -20.67 15.63
CA LYS A 77 -12.78 -19.64 16.67
C LYS A 77 -14.12 -18.92 16.63
N THR A 78 -14.54 -18.42 17.78
CA THR A 78 -15.65 -17.45 17.83
C THR A 78 -15.20 -16.12 17.25
N HIS A 79 -16.14 -15.29 16.78
CA HIS A 79 -15.85 -13.94 16.28
C HIS A 79 -15.06 -13.10 17.30
N ALA A 80 -15.39 -13.21 18.58
CA ALA A 80 -14.70 -12.48 19.63
C ALA A 80 -13.24 -12.92 19.82
N GLU A 81 -12.98 -14.24 19.78
CA GLU A 81 -11.62 -14.78 19.87
C GLU A 81 -10.79 -14.42 18.64
N ALA A 82 -11.35 -14.57 17.42
CA ALA A 82 -10.68 -14.21 16.19
C ALA A 82 -10.33 -12.71 16.17
N ALA A 83 -11.30 -11.85 16.51
CA ALA A 83 -11.07 -10.39 16.61
C ALA A 83 -9.97 -10.03 17.61
N ALA A 84 -9.92 -10.69 18.77
CA ALA A 84 -8.88 -10.44 19.77
C ALA A 84 -7.50 -10.81 19.26
N ILE A 85 -7.35 -11.99 18.64
CA ILE A 85 -6.08 -12.48 18.06
C ILE A 85 -5.64 -11.52 16.95
N ARG A 86 -6.48 -11.29 15.94
CA ARG A 86 -6.13 -10.48 14.77
C ARG A 86 -5.89 -9.01 15.11
N THR A 87 -6.57 -8.47 16.11
CA THR A 87 -6.27 -7.13 16.64
C THR A 87 -4.86 -7.07 17.25
N ALA A 88 -4.47 -8.07 18.03
CA ALA A 88 -3.11 -8.12 18.62
C ALA A 88 -2.03 -8.23 17.53
N GLU A 89 -2.27 -9.02 16.50
CA GLU A 89 -1.38 -9.16 15.33
C GLU A 89 -1.24 -7.84 14.57
N SER A 90 -2.34 -7.11 14.33
CA SER A 90 -2.31 -5.77 13.70
C SER A 90 -1.50 -4.76 14.51
N ILE A 91 -1.63 -4.76 15.82
CA ILE A 91 -0.83 -3.88 16.70
C ILE A 91 0.66 -4.21 16.58
N ALA A 92 1.02 -5.50 16.56
CA ALA A 92 2.40 -5.92 16.38
C ALA A 92 2.95 -5.55 15.00
N ALA A 93 2.19 -5.77 13.93
CA ALA A 93 2.54 -5.40 12.57
C ALA A 93 2.74 -3.89 12.41
N CYS A 94 1.82 -3.09 12.95
CA CYS A 94 1.93 -1.63 12.97
C CYS A 94 3.19 -1.16 13.71
N ALA A 95 3.55 -1.79 14.83
CA ALA A 95 4.77 -1.44 15.56
C ALA A 95 6.03 -1.65 14.70
N ILE A 96 6.09 -2.73 13.91
CA ILE A 96 7.19 -3.01 12.97
C ILE A 96 7.29 -1.92 11.89
N LEU A 97 6.15 -1.46 11.36
CA LEU A 97 6.09 -0.43 10.31
C LEU A 97 6.17 1.01 10.87
N LYS A 98 6.19 1.18 12.19
CA LYS A 98 6.10 2.49 12.88
C LYS A 98 4.80 3.23 12.51
N ALA A 99 3.72 2.47 12.30
CA ALA A 99 2.39 2.96 12.02
C ALA A 99 1.50 2.88 13.27
N ARG A 100 0.36 3.57 13.24
CA ARG A 100 -0.66 3.52 14.29
C ARG A 100 -1.89 2.76 13.78
N PRO A 101 -2.39 1.73 14.48
CA PRO A 101 -3.61 1.04 14.09
C PRO A 101 -4.85 1.87 14.42
N ARG A 102 -5.85 1.82 13.53
CA ARG A 102 -7.20 2.36 13.74
C ARG A 102 -8.21 1.34 13.24
N PHE A 103 -9.26 1.07 14.01
CA PHE A 103 -10.29 0.11 13.65
C PHE A 103 -11.63 0.83 13.47
N ALA A 104 -12.31 0.55 12.35
CA ALA A 104 -13.71 0.83 12.15
C ALA A 104 -14.56 -0.31 12.75
N ALA A 105 -15.82 -0.09 12.97
CA ALA A 105 -16.66 -1.00 13.75
C ALA A 105 -17.49 -1.96 12.87
N GLN A 106 -17.02 -2.32 11.67
CA GLN A 106 -17.71 -3.30 10.85
C GLN A 106 -17.23 -4.73 11.13
N VAL A 107 -18.04 -5.71 10.80
CA VAL A 107 -17.78 -7.12 11.04
C VAL A 107 -17.33 -7.81 9.76
N ASP A 108 -16.26 -8.58 9.85
CA ASP A 108 -15.71 -9.36 8.73
C ASP A 108 -16.75 -10.32 8.13
N GLY A 109 -16.86 -10.31 6.81
CA GLY A 109 -17.84 -11.08 6.06
C GLY A 109 -19.28 -10.52 6.11
N ALA A 110 -19.54 -9.49 6.92
CA ALA A 110 -20.84 -8.85 7.09
C ALA A 110 -20.78 -7.32 6.91
N THR A 111 -19.81 -6.84 6.13
CA THR A 111 -19.65 -5.40 5.87
C THR A 111 -20.84 -4.84 5.10
N GLU A 112 -21.22 -3.65 5.44
CA GLU A 112 -22.37 -2.92 4.89
C GLU A 112 -21.94 -1.64 4.19
N VAL A 113 -22.65 -1.31 3.13
CA VAL A 113 -22.61 -0.01 2.45
C VAL A 113 -23.97 0.64 2.64
N SER A 114 -24.11 1.45 3.66
CA SER A 114 -25.34 2.13 4.05
C SER A 114 -25.06 3.58 4.39
N ALA A 115 -26.11 4.40 4.50
CA ALA A 115 -25.99 5.81 4.91
C ALA A 115 -25.29 5.98 6.26
N GLU A 116 -25.52 5.07 7.19
CA GLU A 116 -24.85 5.03 8.50
C GLU A 116 -23.35 4.75 8.32
N ARG A 117 -22.98 3.72 7.56
CA ARG A 117 -21.59 3.32 7.35
C ARG A 117 -20.77 4.34 6.57
N TYR A 118 -21.38 5.06 5.63
CA TYR A 118 -20.76 6.24 5.03
C TYR A 118 -20.44 7.31 6.07
N GLY A 119 -21.38 7.57 7.00
CA GLY A 119 -21.18 8.50 8.10
C GLY A 119 -20.04 8.09 9.02
N ASP A 120 -19.99 6.82 9.43
CA ASP A 120 -18.97 6.27 10.32
C ASP A 120 -17.56 6.42 9.73
N LEU A 121 -17.36 5.97 8.49
CA LEU A 121 -16.04 6.03 7.85
C LEU A 121 -15.62 7.47 7.56
N ARG A 122 -16.56 8.32 7.15
CA ARG A 122 -16.30 9.75 6.99
C ARG A 122 -15.84 10.39 8.30
N ALA A 123 -16.50 10.11 9.41
CA ALA A 123 -16.12 10.66 10.72
C ALA A 123 -14.69 10.22 11.11
N LEU A 124 -14.33 8.95 10.89
CA LEU A 124 -12.97 8.45 11.12
C LEU A 124 -11.92 9.20 10.28
N LEU A 125 -12.18 9.40 8.99
CA LEU A 125 -11.25 10.11 8.11
C LEU A 125 -11.21 11.62 8.41
N ASP A 126 -12.32 12.22 8.85
CA ASP A 126 -12.36 13.61 9.28
C ASP A 126 -11.59 13.83 10.60
N GLU A 127 -11.61 12.87 11.54
CA GLU A 127 -10.76 12.87 12.75
C GLU A 127 -9.28 12.76 12.38
N GLU A 128 -8.92 11.85 11.50
CA GLU A 128 -7.53 11.62 11.08
C GLU A 128 -6.97 12.80 10.28
N ARG A 129 -7.78 13.50 9.52
CA ARG A 129 -7.36 14.60 8.66
C ARG A 129 -6.17 14.22 7.77
N PRO A 130 -6.29 13.17 6.95
CA PRO A 130 -5.19 12.69 6.14
C PRO A 130 -4.80 13.70 5.04
N ASP A 131 -3.55 13.65 4.62
CA ASP A 131 -3.05 14.29 3.41
C ASP A 131 -3.18 13.38 2.20
N LEU A 132 -3.09 12.06 2.44
CA LEU A 132 -3.35 11.02 1.44
C LEU A 132 -4.02 9.79 2.07
N VAL A 133 -4.84 9.11 1.28
CA VAL A 133 -5.46 7.83 1.63
C VAL A 133 -5.14 6.82 0.54
N ILE A 134 -4.73 5.62 0.94
CA ILE A 134 -4.57 4.46 0.08
C ILE A 134 -5.64 3.44 0.47
N THR A 135 -6.32 2.83 -0.49
CA THR A 135 -7.33 1.80 -0.24
C THR A 135 -7.39 0.78 -1.37
N HIS A 136 -8.22 -0.25 -1.22
CA HIS A 136 -8.40 -1.28 -2.23
C HIS A 136 -8.91 -0.73 -3.56
N TRP A 137 -8.48 -1.34 -4.67
CA TRP A 137 -9.07 -1.17 -5.98
C TRP A 137 -10.54 -1.62 -5.99
N PRO A 138 -11.46 -0.90 -6.65
CA PRO A 138 -12.90 -1.19 -6.55
C PRO A 138 -13.35 -2.48 -7.24
N ILE A 139 -12.53 -3.06 -8.13
CA ILE A 139 -12.82 -4.32 -8.81
C ILE A 139 -11.98 -5.43 -8.17
N ASP A 140 -12.57 -6.12 -7.21
CA ASP A 140 -11.93 -7.16 -6.41
C ASP A 140 -12.92 -8.30 -6.16
N THR A 141 -12.44 -9.54 -6.01
CA THR A 141 -13.29 -10.68 -5.73
C THR A 141 -13.82 -10.67 -4.30
N HIS A 142 -13.07 -10.04 -3.36
CA HIS A 142 -13.49 -9.93 -1.97
C HIS A 142 -14.49 -8.79 -1.79
N ARG A 143 -15.70 -9.12 -1.30
CA ARG A 143 -16.77 -8.13 -1.15
C ARG A 143 -16.42 -7.00 -0.16
N ASP A 144 -15.71 -7.32 0.93
CA ASP A 144 -15.35 -6.34 1.96
C ASP A 144 -14.32 -5.33 1.44
N HIS A 145 -13.41 -5.75 0.52
CA HIS A 145 -12.51 -4.84 -0.19
C HIS A 145 -13.30 -3.85 -1.03
N ARG A 146 -14.31 -4.35 -1.78
CA ARG A 146 -15.18 -3.47 -2.60
C ARG A 146 -16.00 -2.53 -1.73
N ALA A 147 -16.55 -3.03 -0.60
CA ALA A 147 -17.30 -2.21 0.33
C ALA A 147 -16.45 -1.07 0.90
N LEU A 148 -15.23 -1.39 1.38
CA LEU A 148 -14.30 -0.37 1.87
C LEU A 148 -13.92 0.64 0.79
N SER A 149 -13.62 0.17 -0.42
CA SER A 149 -13.28 1.04 -1.55
C SER A 149 -14.37 2.07 -1.82
N LEU A 150 -15.65 1.66 -1.82
CA LEU A 150 -16.81 2.55 -1.96
C LEU A 150 -16.91 3.54 -0.80
N LEU A 151 -16.84 3.06 0.42
CA LEU A 151 -16.95 3.89 1.63
C LEU A 151 -15.85 4.97 1.67
N VAL A 152 -14.62 4.62 1.32
CA VAL A 152 -13.50 5.57 1.24
C VAL A 152 -13.72 6.58 0.11
N TYR A 153 -14.19 6.13 -1.06
CA TYR A 153 -14.46 7.02 -2.18
C TYR A 153 -15.53 8.07 -1.85
N ASP A 154 -16.63 7.66 -1.23
CA ASP A 154 -17.69 8.59 -0.85
C ASP A 154 -17.25 9.54 0.29
N ALA A 155 -16.48 9.06 1.27
CA ALA A 155 -15.88 9.93 2.27
C ALA A 155 -14.94 10.97 1.64
N TRP A 156 -14.17 10.59 0.63
CA TRP A 156 -13.33 11.52 -0.14
C TRP A 156 -14.14 12.55 -0.90
N LEU A 157 -15.23 12.17 -1.57
CA LEU A 157 -16.15 13.11 -2.23
C LEU A 157 -16.76 14.08 -1.22
N ALA A 158 -17.28 13.55 -0.10
CA ALA A 158 -17.89 14.35 0.96
C ALA A 158 -16.91 15.31 1.65
N SER A 159 -15.61 14.99 1.65
CA SER A 159 -14.54 15.86 2.14
C SER A 159 -14.27 17.07 1.23
N GLY A 160 -14.89 17.16 0.04
CA GLY A 160 -14.50 18.10 -1.00
C GLY A 160 -13.16 17.75 -1.66
N LYS A 161 -12.78 16.47 -1.66
CA LYS A 161 -11.52 15.96 -2.27
C LYS A 161 -10.26 16.54 -1.64
N ARG A 162 -10.27 16.75 -0.29
CA ARG A 162 -9.21 17.45 0.45
C ARG A 162 -7.88 16.73 0.48
N TYR A 163 -7.86 15.41 0.30
CA TYR A 163 -6.65 14.57 0.34
C TYR A 163 -6.45 13.85 -0.98
N ALA A 164 -5.22 13.42 -1.24
CA ALA A 164 -4.94 12.58 -2.39
C ALA A 164 -5.51 11.17 -2.14
N LEU A 165 -6.22 10.61 -3.12
CA LEU A 165 -6.77 9.27 -3.07
C LEU A 165 -5.99 8.35 -4.01
N PHE A 166 -5.53 7.23 -3.46
CA PHE A 166 -4.85 6.17 -4.21
C PHE A 166 -5.56 4.84 -3.98
N TYR A 167 -5.61 4.06 -5.03
CA TYR A 167 -6.06 2.67 -5.00
C TYR A 167 -4.87 1.76 -5.19
N THR A 168 -4.91 0.58 -4.57
CA THR A 168 -3.88 -0.44 -4.73
C THR A 168 -4.49 -1.82 -4.87
N GLU A 169 -3.69 -2.73 -5.36
CA GLU A 169 -4.07 -4.11 -5.64
C GLU A 169 -3.80 -5.04 -4.45
N ALA A 170 -4.66 -6.04 -4.30
CA ALA A 170 -4.46 -7.18 -3.41
C ALA A 170 -4.43 -8.45 -4.25
N MET A 171 -3.30 -9.16 -4.30
CA MET A 171 -3.10 -10.39 -5.09
C MET A 171 -3.69 -10.31 -6.50
N THR A 172 -3.15 -9.39 -7.33
CA THR A 172 -3.59 -9.19 -8.72
C THR A 172 -3.66 -10.50 -9.49
N GLY A 173 -4.76 -10.66 -10.23
CA GLY A 173 -5.08 -11.88 -10.97
C GLY A 173 -5.79 -12.95 -10.14
N ALA A 174 -5.61 -12.96 -8.82
CA ALA A 174 -6.36 -13.85 -7.91
C ALA A 174 -7.55 -13.11 -7.26
N GLN A 175 -7.30 -11.94 -6.68
CA GLN A 175 -8.34 -11.10 -6.05
C GLN A 175 -8.64 -9.86 -6.88
N THR A 176 -7.70 -8.93 -6.96
CA THR A 176 -7.88 -7.69 -7.73
C THR A 176 -7.90 -7.96 -9.22
N GLN A 177 -8.88 -7.38 -9.93
CA GLN A 177 -9.09 -7.52 -11.35
C GLN A 177 -8.88 -6.18 -12.07
N GLU A 178 -8.37 -6.22 -13.30
CA GLU A 178 -8.26 -5.06 -14.19
C GLU A 178 -7.51 -3.85 -13.58
N PHE A 179 -6.55 -4.09 -12.69
CA PHE A 179 -5.79 -3.03 -12.07
C PHE A 179 -4.78 -2.41 -13.04
N ALA A 180 -4.87 -1.08 -13.20
CA ALA A 180 -3.99 -0.30 -14.05
C ALA A 180 -3.25 0.77 -13.22
N PRO A 181 -2.04 0.49 -12.75
CA PRO A 181 -1.28 1.42 -11.92
C PRO A 181 -0.81 2.65 -12.70
N THR A 182 -0.72 3.76 -12.00
CA THR A 182 -0.18 5.04 -12.51
C THR A 182 1.05 5.52 -11.74
N HIS A 183 1.31 4.93 -10.58
CA HIS A 183 2.40 5.29 -9.66
C HIS A 183 3.02 4.02 -9.10
N TYR A 184 4.32 4.08 -8.85
CA TYR A 184 5.09 2.99 -8.28
C TYR A 184 5.98 3.50 -7.16
N VAL A 185 6.12 2.71 -6.12
CA VAL A 185 7.04 3.00 -5.01
C VAL A 185 8.05 1.87 -4.93
N ASP A 186 9.33 2.19 -5.11
CA ASP A 186 10.42 1.23 -4.90
C ASP A 186 10.50 0.85 -3.41
N ILE A 187 10.21 -0.40 -3.12
CA ILE A 187 10.22 -0.96 -1.77
C ILE A 187 11.42 -1.87 -1.50
N SER A 188 12.36 -1.99 -2.45
CA SER A 188 13.46 -2.95 -2.39
C SER A 188 14.26 -2.87 -1.09
N ALA A 189 14.51 -1.66 -0.59
CA ALA A 189 15.27 -1.45 0.65
C ALA A 189 14.48 -1.75 1.94
N VAL A 190 13.15 -1.71 1.88
CA VAL A 190 12.26 -1.85 3.06
C VAL A 190 11.40 -3.11 3.03
N GLU A 191 11.50 -3.90 1.95
CA GLU A 191 10.75 -5.16 1.82
C GLU A 191 10.95 -6.11 2.99
N PRO A 192 12.16 -6.31 3.56
CA PRO A 192 12.30 -7.20 4.71
C PRO A 192 11.45 -6.77 5.92
N ARG A 193 11.26 -5.47 6.12
CA ARG A 193 10.40 -4.93 7.18
C ARG A 193 8.92 -5.10 6.86
N LYS A 194 8.52 -4.88 5.59
CA LYS A 194 7.17 -5.20 5.11
C LYS A 194 6.85 -6.67 5.34
N ARG A 195 7.73 -7.56 4.90
CA ARG A 195 7.59 -9.01 5.09
C ARG A 195 7.43 -9.35 6.58
N GLN A 196 8.27 -8.80 7.44
CA GLN A 196 8.17 -9.03 8.88
C GLN A 196 6.80 -8.59 9.43
N ALA A 197 6.26 -7.45 8.98
CA ALA A 197 4.94 -6.98 9.37
C ALA A 197 3.82 -7.91 8.89
N CYS A 198 3.87 -8.38 7.64
CA CYS A 198 2.93 -9.37 7.14
C CYS A 198 3.00 -10.69 7.95
N PHE A 199 4.21 -11.12 8.33
CA PHE A 199 4.39 -12.35 9.13
C PHE A 199 3.99 -12.20 10.61
N ALA A 200 3.72 -10.99 11.10
CA ALA A 200 3.11 -10.78 12.41
C ALA A 200 1.64 -11.26 12.45
N HIS A 201 0.97 -11.40 11.30
CA HIS A 201 -0.37 -11.97 11.17
C HIS A 201 -0.32 -13.51 11.12
N ALA A 202 0.26 -14.11 12.15
CA ALA A 202 0.56 -15.55 12.21
C ALA A 202 -0.68 -16.45 12.07
N SER A 203 -1.86 -15.94 12.45
CA SER A 203 -3.13 -16.67 12.33
C SER A 203 -3.62 -16.84 10.89
N GLN A 204 -2.96 -16.20 9.90
CA GLN A 204 -3.40 -16.12 8.50
C GLN A 204 -2.48 -16.88 7.52
N ASP A 205 -1.63 -17.77 8.00
CA ASP A 205 -0.66 -18.49 7.15
C ASP A 205 0.15 -17.55 6.22
N PRO A 206 0.89 -16.58 6.80
CA PRO A 206 1.53 -15.52 6.02
C PRO A 206 2.56 -16.03 5.00
N GLY A 207 3.08 -17.24 5.16
CA GLY A 207 3.98 -17.87 4.18
C GLY A 207 3.28 -18.14 2.84
N GLU A 208 1.99 -18.45 2.86
CA GLU A 208 1.21 -18.72 1.65
C GLU A 208 0.81 -17.44 0.94
N PHE A 209 0.12 -16.51 1.63
CA PHE A 209 -0.34 -15.28 0.96
C PHE A 209 0.82 -14.37 0.54
N TYR A 210 1.90 -14.29 1.33
CA TYR A 210 3.03 -13.41 1.01
C TYR A 210 3.76 -13.84 -0.27
N ALA A 211 3.80 -15.11 -0.58
CA ALA A 211 4.40 -15.59 -1.82
C ALA A 211 3.72 -15.03 -3.09
N HIS A 212 2.42 -14.73 -3.03
CA HIS A 212 1.70 -14.03 -4.10
C HIS A 212 2.12 -12.57 -4.20
N HIS A 213 2.21 -11.88 -3.05
CA HIS A 213 2.65 -10.48 -2.98
C HIS A 213 4.09 -10.32 -3.45
N GLU A 214 5.00 -11.21 -3.08
CA GLU A 214 6.40 -11.17 -3.52
C GLU A 214 6.53 -11.23 -5.06
N ARG A 215 5.78 -12.13 -5.71
CA ARG A 215 5.73 -12.22 -7.18
C ARG A 215 5.16 -10.93 -7.80
N MET A 216 4.11 -10.41 -7.22
CA MET A 216 3.46 -9.17 -7.67
C MET A 216 4.43 -7.99 -7.54
N HIS A 217 5.10 -7.83 -6.40
CA HIS A 217 6.09 -6.77 -6.20
C HIS A 217 7.29 -6.90 -7.17
N GLY A 218 7.73 -8.13 -7.48
CA GLY A 218 8.75 -8.36 -8.50
C GLY A 218 8.29 -7.93 -9.89
N PHE A 219 7.05 -8.24 -10.28
CA PHE A 219 6.47 -7.78 -11.54
C PHE A 219 6.35 -6.25 -11.60
N ARG A 220 5.86 -5.62 -10.53
CA ARG A 220 5.78 -4.15 -10.43
C ARG A 220 7.17 -3.50 -10.41
N GLY A 221 8.15 -4.17 -9.87
CA GLY A 221 9.56 -3.76 -9.93
C GLY A 221 10.08 -3.71 -11.37
N LEU A 222 9.72 -4.70 -12.21
CA LEU A 222 10.05 -4.67 -13.64
C LEU A 222 9.44 -3.45 -14.35
N GLU A 223 8.18 -3.13 -14.07
CA GLU A 223 7.51 -1.94 -14.63
C GLU A 223 8.15 -0.63 -14.15
N ALA A 224 8.59 -0.59 -12.89
CA ALA A 224 9.18 0.58 -12.25
C ALA A 224 10.69 0.75 -12.48
N GLY A 225 11.37 -0.26 -13.02
CA GLY A 225 12.84 -0.26 -13.20
C GLY A 225 13.62 -0.46 -11.90
N CYS A 226 13.06 -1.15 -10.90
CA CYS A 226 13.71 -1.51 -9.64
C CYS A 226 13.50 -2.99 -9.31
N ALA A 227 14.03 -3.49 -8.18
CA ALA A 227 13.91 -4.90 -7.83
C ALA A 227 12.49 -5.26 -7.37
N LEU A 228 11.91 -4.45 -6.48
CA LEU A 228 10.58 -4.68 -5.93
C LEU A 228 9.83 -3.36 -5.82
N ALA A 229 8.57 -3.30 -6.27
CA ALA A 229 7.73 -2.12 -6.14
C ALA A 229 6.31 -2.47 -5.66
N GLU A 230 5.71 -1.53 -4.96
CA GLU A 230 4.27 -1.44 -4.78
C GLU A 230 3.69 -0.50 -5.85
N ALA A 231 2.49 -0.80 -6.31
CA ALA A 231 1.84 -0.08 -7.40
C ALA A 231 0.50 0.52 -6.97
N PHE A 232 0.24 1.73 -7.47
CA PHE A 232 -0.93 2.52 -7.07
C PHE A 232 -1.58 3.19 -8.29
N ALA A 233 -2.90 3.26 -8.28
CA ALA A 233 -3.68 4.06 -9.21
C ALA A 233 -4.16 5.33 -8.49
N ARG A 234 -3.63 6.50 -8.86
CA ARG A 234 -4.08 7.77 -8.28
C ARG A 234 -5.39 8.21 -8.88
N HIS A 235 -6.33 8.64 -8.04
CA HIS A 235 -7.54 9.29 -8.53
C HIS A 235 -7.20 10.66 -9.14
N PRO A 236 -7.63 10.96 -10.39
CA PRO A 236 -7.14 12.12 -11.14
C PRO A 236 -7.61 13.47 -10.58
N GLN A 237 -8.67 13.49 -9.78
CA GLN A 237 -9.31 14.71 -9.28
C GLN A 237 -8.91 15.09 -7.84
N GLY A 238 -7.94 14.44 -7.23
CA GLY A 238 -7.49 14.81 -5.88
C GLY A 238 -6.66 16.10 -5.86
N THR A 239 -6.38 16.62 -4.64
CA THR A 239 -5.52 17.80 -4.47
C THR A 239 -4.17 17.59 -5.16
N ALA A 240 -3.82 18.50 -6.07
CA ALA A 240 -2.53 18.49 -6.76
C ALA A 240 -1.38 18.70 -5.75
N GLY A 241 -0.29 17.96 -5.90
CA GLY A 241 0.97 18.24 -5.23
C GLY A 241 1.34 17.35 -4.03
N ARG A 242 0.47 16.44 -3.58
CA ARG A 242 0.81 15.44 -2.54
C ARG A 242 0.89 14.07 -3.17
N GLY A 243 2.11 13.59 -3.43
CA GLY A 243 2.40 12.28 -4.00
C GLY A 243 2.81 11.28 -2.93
N ILE A 244 2.81 9.99 -3.32
CA ILE A 244 3.53 8.94 -2.63
C ILE A 244 5.03 9.14 -2.96
N PRO A 245 5.96 8.85 -2.05
CA PRO A 245 7.40 9.04 -2.23
C PRO A 245 8.00 8.23 -3.38
#